data_dbdd24088c8535b1df20ade4ca0d0c49
#
_entry.id   dbdd24088c8535b1df20ade4ca0d0c49
#
_cell.length_a   1.000
_cell.length_b   1.000
_cell.length_c   1.000
_cell.angle_alpha   90.00
_cell.angle_beta   90.00
_cell.angle_gamma   90.00
#
_symmetry.space_group_name_H-M   'P 1'
#
loop_
_entity.id
_entity.type
_entity.pdbx_description
1 polymer ?
#
loop_
_entity_poly.entity_id
_entity_poly.type
_entity_poly.pdbx_seq_one_letter_code
_entity_poly.pdbx_strand_id
1 'polypeptide(L)'
;MFNCAVSLAGDCTDIQGVKRLCALADLLVAADAGADILIKAGIAPDWVIGDNDSAQMTLPDQTIQLFFPRDKDYTDGELAVSLALFLAETGKDFNSKETILSAFSEKGHDQFAQCLTENFRQAQGISDLSFLILFPFGRRLDHSWTNILLAASLARSGAVLYLSDGLSLVRIIAGSVQQQAAFAEEVLAASTLSEETELAFSAIPLDDNVKGFTLSGLKWNLEQAELPYNRAAAVSNRPLRGEKANPIISLENGTVMLVLTPAD
;
A
#
# COMPACT_ATOMS: atom_id res chain seq x y z
N MET A 1 1.86 -6.62 11.45
CA MET A 1 0.42 -6.77 11.18
C MET A 1 -0.12 -5.42 10.72
N PHE A 2 -1.00 -5.39 9.71
CA PHE A 2 -1.51 -4.13 9.16
C PHE A 2 -2.85 -3.75 9.80
N ASN A 3 -3.03 -2.47 10.13
CA ASN A 3 -4.34 -1.98 10.57
C ASN A 3 -5.37 -2.11 9.45
N CYS A 4 -4.95 -1.84 8.20
CA CYS A 4 -5.84 -1.98 7.07
C CYS A 4 -5.09 -2.42 5.81
N ALA A 5 -5.70 -3.30 5.01
CA ALA A 5 -5.32 -3.52 3.62
C ALA A 5 -6.36 -2.91 2.68
N VAL A 6 -5.87 -2.25 1.63
CA VAL A 6 -6.68 -1.60 0.59
C VAL A 6 -6.48 -2.31 -0.73
N SER A 7 -7.52 -2.93 -1.26
CA SER A 7 -7.51 -3.60 -2.56
C SER A 7 -7.93 -2.62 -3.65
N LEU A 8 -7.02 -2.32 -4.57
CA LEU A 8 -7.27 -1.50 -5.75
C LEU A 8 -7.60 -2.39 -6.96
N ALA A 9 -7.90 -1.79 -8.11
CA ALA A 9 -8.31 -2.49 -9.32
C ALA A 9 -7.16 -2.76 -10.31
N GLY A 10 -5.92 -2.87 -9.83
CA GLY A 10 -4.76 -3.20 -10.66
C GLY A 10 -4.59 -4.69 -10.91
N ASP A 11 -3.44 -5.09 -11.43
CA ASP A 11 -3.14 -6.46 -11.78
C ASP A 11 -2.81 -7.29 -10.52
N CYS A 12 -3.35 -8.52 -10.45
CA CYS A 12 -3.00 -9.52 -9.45
C CYS A 12 -2.06 -10.55 -10.10
N THR A 13 -0.80 -10.56 -9.68
CA THR A 13 0.22 -11.46 -10.25
C THR A 13 0.24 -12.81 -9.54
N ASP A 14 0.06 -12.84 -8.21
CA ASP A 14 -0.02 -14.08 -7.43
C ASP A 14 -1.12 -14.03 -6.36
N ILE A 15 -2.17 -14.80 -6.59
CA ILE A 15 -3.32 -14.92 -5.70
C ILE A 15 -2.98 -15.57 -4.35
N GLN A 16 -1.99 -16.45 -4.29
CA GLN A 16 -1.59 -17.11 -3.04
C GLN A 16 -0.79 -16.16 -2.14
N GLY A 17 0.05 -15.32 -2.74
CA GLY A 17 0.70 -14.22 -2.03
C GLY A 17 -0.32 -13.26 -1.45
N VAL A 18 -1.33 -12.86 -2.25
CA VAL A 18 -2.44 -12.01 -1.78
C VAL A 18 -3.13 -12.59 -0.56
N LYS A 19 -3.50 -13.90 -0.59
CA LYS A 19 -4.16 -14.55 0.55
C LYS A 19 -3.35 -14.47 1.83
N ARG A 20 -2.05 -14.72 1.75
CA ARG A 20 -1.17 -14.68 2.92
C ARG A 20 -0.98 -13.25 3.44
N LEU A 21 -0.81 -12.30 2.53
CA LEU A 21 -0.68 -10.88 2.88
C LEU A 21 -1.96 -10.31 3.49
N CYS A 22 -3.14 -10.63 2.94
CA CYS A 22 -4.43 -10.23 3.54
C CYS A 22 -4.61 -10.77 4.95
N ALA A 23 -4.11 -11.98 5.24
CA ALA A 23 -4.18 -12.56 6.59
C ALA A 23 -3.38 -11.78 7.65
N LEU A 24 -2.50 -10.86 7.24
CA LEU A 24 -1.77 -9.96 8.12
C LEU A 24 -2.53 -8.66 8.42
N ALA A 25 -3.67 -8.42 7.77
CA ALA A 25 -4.47 -7.21 7.94
C ALA A 25 -5.67 -7.45 8.86
N ASP A 26 -5.96 -6.45 9.65
CA ASP A 26 -7.11 -6.45 10.56
C ASP A 26 -8.41 -6.08 9.85
N LEU A 27 -8.33 -5.27 8.80
CA LEU A 27 -9.45 -4.74 8.05
C LEU A 27 -9.13 -4.72 6.56
N LEU A 28 -10.14 -5.01 5.72
CA LEU A 28 -10.02 -5.02 4.26
C LEU A 28 -10.99 -4.03 3.64
N VAL A 29 -10.45 -3.01 2.98
CA VAL A 29 -11.21 -2.05 2.17
C VAL A 29 -10.93 -2.33 0.69
N ALA A 30 -11.95 -2.37 -0.15
CA ALA A 30 -11.77 -2.54 -1.59
C ALA A 30 -12.32 -1.34 -2.36
N ALA A 31 -11.59 -0.91 -3.39
CA ALA A 31 -12.01 0.07 -4.35
C ALA A 31 -12.59 -0.65 -5.57
N ASP A 32 -13.89 -0.47 -5.81
CA ASP A 32 -14.59 -0.94 -7.01
C ASP A 32 -14.20 -2.41 -7.40
N ALA A 33 -13.67 -2.63 -8.62
CA ALA A 33 -13.26 -3.95 -9.12
C ALA A 33 -12.13 -4.62 -8.29
N GLY A 34 -11.48 -3.91 -7.38
CA GLY A 34 -10.58 -4.49 -6.40
C GLY A 34 -11.26 -5.51 -5.49
N ALA A 35 -12.58 -5.36 -5.26
CA ALA A 35 -13.39 -6.34 -4.55
C ALA A 35 -13.47 -7.68 -5.28
N ASP A 36 -13.61 -7.67 -6.61
CA ASP A 36 -13.68 -8.89 -7.43
C ASP A 36 -12.43 -9.76 -7.31
N ILE A 37 -11.25 -9.11 -7.19
CA ILE A 37 -9.98 -9.83 -7.05
C ILE A 37 -9.95 -10.55 -5.68
N LEU A 38 -10.37 -9.88 -4.61
CA LEU A 38 -10.46 -10.48 -3.27
C LEU A 38 -11.47 -11.63 -3.25
N ILE A 39 -12.67 -11.45 -3.82
CA ILE A 39 -13.70 -12.50 -3.88
C ILE A 39 -13.20 -13.72 -4.67
N LYS A 40 -12.52 -13.53 -5.81
CA LYS A 40 -11.88 -14.64 -6.55
C LYS A 40 -10.81 -15.35 -5.73
N ALA A 41 -10.15 -14.63 -4.83
CA ALA A 41 -9.23 -15.22 -3.86
C ALA A 41 -9.95 -15.94 -2.71
N GLY A 42 -11.28 -15.89 -2.61
CA GLY A 42 -12.05 -16.42 -1.49
C GLY A 42 -11.95 -15.56 -0.23
N ILE A 43 -11.68 -14.27 -0.38
CA ILE A 43 -11.55 -13.29 0.69
C ILE A 43 -12.70 -12.30 0.59
N ALA A 44 -13.45 -12.11 1.67
CA ALA A 44 -14.50 -11.11 1.75
C ALA A 44 -13.90 -9.77 2.22
N PRO A 45 -14.05 -8.67 1.48
CA PRO A 45 -13.70 -7.35 2.01
C PRO A 45 -14.71 -6.93 3.08
N ASP A 46 -14.25 -6.18 4.08
CA ASP A 46 -15.13 -5.58 5.08
C ASP A 46 -15.91 -4.39 4.50
N TRP A 47 -15.23 -3.60 3.67
CA TRP A 47 -15.78 -2.42 3.03
C TRP A 47 -15.49 -2.40 1.52
N VAL A 48 -16.48 -1.97 0.75
CA VAL A 48 -16.32 -1.66 -0.67
C VAL A 48 -16.78 -0.23 -0.92
N ILE A 49 -15.97 0.53 -1.65
CA ILE A 49 -16.24 1.93 -2.00
C ILE A 49 -16.02 2.13 -3.50
N GLY A 50 -16.94 2.79 -4.15
CA GLY A 50 -16.87 3.07 -5.59
C GLY A 50 -18.22 3.26 -6.24
N ASP A 51 -18.27 3.37 -7.58
CA ASP A 51 -19.52 3.51 -8.34
C ASP A 51 -20.14 2.15 -8.73
N ASN A 52 -19.43 1.06 -8.46
CA ASN A 52 -19.84 -0.33 -8.71
C ASN A 52 -20.16 -0.63 -10.19
N ASP A 53 -19.68 0.20 -11.12
CA ASP A 53 -19.94 -0.01 -12.56
C ASP A 53 -19.06 -1.13 -13.16
N SER A 54 -17.92 -1.39 -12.54
CA SER A 54 -16.95 -2.42 -12.95
C SER A 54 -17.03 -3.73 -12.14
N ALA A 55 -17.76 -3.76 -11.00
CA ALA A 55 -17.87 -4.95 -10.17
C ALA A 55 -18.71 -6.05 -10.85
N GLN A 56 -18.16 -7.25 -10.94
CA GLN A 56 -18.78 -8.39 -11.61
C GLN A 56 -19.25 -9.48 -10.63
N MET A 57 -18.75 -9.46 -9.41
CA MET A 57 -19.00 -10.49 -8.41
C MET A 57 -20.05 -10.03 -7.38
N THR A 58 -20.86 -10.99 -6.91
CA THR A 58 -21.75 -10.74 -5.78
C THR A 58 -20.95 -10.65 -4.50
N LEU A 59 -21.13 -9.54 -3.79
CA LEU A 59 -20.47 -9.32 -2.51
C LEU A 59 -21.15 -10.12 -1.40
N PRO A 60 -20.41 -10.61 -0.39
CA PRO A 60 -20.98 -11.24 0.80
C PRO A 60 -21.88 -10.27 1.59
N ASP A 61 -22.92 -10.80 2.24
CA ASP A 61 -23.89 -9.99 3.00
C ASP A 61 -23.29 -9.14 4.13
N GLN A 62 -22.16 -9.59 4.69
CA GLN A 62 -21.44 -8.85 5.73
C GLN A 62 -20.62 -7.66 5.23
N THR A 63 -20.36 -7.59 3.91
CA THR A 63 -19.59 -6.49 3.31
C THR A 63 -20.39 -5.20 3.30
N ILE A 64 -19.80 -4.14 3.80
CA ILE A 64 -20.43 -2.81 3.80
C ILE A 64 -20.08 -2.11 2.50
N GLN A 65 -21.10 -1.54 1.85
CA GLN A 65 -20.95 -0.86 0.57
C GLN A 65 -21.24 0.62 0.71
N LEU A 66 -20.32 1.45 0.20
CA LEU A 66 -20.49 2.90 0.08
C LEU A 66 -20.47 3.25 -1.42
N PHE A 67 -21.66 3.49 -1.97
CA PHE A 67 -21.84 3.81 -3.38
C PHE A 67 -21.64 5.30 -3.63
N PHE A 68 -20.79 5.62 -4.59
CA PHE A 68 -20.54 6.98 -5.06
C PHE A 68 -20.96 7.12 -6.52
N PRO A 69 -21.38 8.31 -6.97
CA PRO A 69 -21.60 8.58 -8.39
C PRO A 69 -20.32 8.37 -9.20
N ARG A 70 -20.49 8.01 -10.48
CA ARG A 70 -19.36 7.87 -11.41
C ARG A 70 -18.68 9.23 -11.66
N ASP A 71 -19.49 10.28 -11.79
CA ASP A 71 -19.02 11.65 -11.96
C ASP A 71 -18.72 12.27 -10.59
N LYS A 72 -17.44 12.26 -10.22
CA LYS A 72 -16.92 12.75 -8.95
C LYS A 72 -15.48 13.22 -9.10
N ASP A 73 -15.05 14.13 -8.22
CA ASP A 73 -13.72 14.73 -8.24
C ASP A 73 -12.61 13.82 -7.68
N TYR A 74 -12.95 12.61 -7.18
CA TYR A 74 -12.05 11.69 -6.52
C TYR A 74 -12.03 10.33 -7.21
N THR A 75 -10.88 9.67 -7.25
CA THR A 75 -10.81 8.27 -7.70
C THR A 75 -11.31 7.33 -6.61
N ASP A 76 -11.83 6.15 -6.99
CA ASP A 76 -12.23 5.12 -6.03
C ASP A 76 -11.06 4.66 -5.16
N GLY A 77 -9.86 4.63 -5.74
CA GLY A 77 -8.62 4.34 -5.00
C GLY A 77 -8.30 5.38 -3.93
N GLU A 78 -8.44 6.68 -4.24
CA GLU A 78 -8.25 7.76 -3.27
C GLU A 78 -9.27 7.67 -2.14
N LEU A 79 -10.54 7.43 -2.47
CA LEU A 79 -11.60 7.25 -1.48
C LEU A 79 -11.38 6.02 -0.59
N ALA A 80 -10.94 4.89 -1.18
CA ALA A 80 -10.66 3.67 -0.43
C ALA A 80 -9.50 3.84 0.54
N VAL A 81 -8.40 4.49 0.11
CA VAL A 81 -7.26 4.78 0.98
C VAL A 81 -7.63 5.77 2.08
N SER A 82 -8.43 6.79 1.77
CA SER A 82 -8.93 7.76 2.75
C SER A 82 -9.87 7.13 3.78
N LEU A 83 -10.77 6.22 3.33
CA LEU A 83 -11.62 5.46 4.23
C LEU A 83 -10.80 4.53 5.12
N ALA A 84 -9.79 3.85 4.57
CA ALA A 84 -8.92 2.97 5.33
C ALA A 84 -8.18 3.72 6.45
N LEU A 85 -7.68 4.92 6.15
CA LEU A 85 -7.06 5.79 7.16
C LEU A 85 -8.06 6.16 8.25
N PHE A 86 -9.24 6.65 7.88
CA PHE A 86 -10.27 7.04 8.84
C PHE A 86 -10.67 5.88 9.75
N LEU A 87 -10.84 4.67 9.20
CA LEU A 87 -11.16 3.46 9.96
C LEU A 87 -10.01 3.04 10.90
N ALA A 88 -8.76 3.17 10.46
CA ALA A 88 -7.59 2.83 11.27
C ALA A 88 -7.41 3.81 12.44
N GLU A 89 -7.68 5.10 12.24
CA GLU A 89 -7.61 6.14 13.29
C GLU A 89 -8.75 6.00 14.33
N THR A 90 -9.95 5.64 13.90
CA THR A 90 -11.10 5.52 14.77
C THR A 90 -11.19 4.19 15.54
N GLY A 91 -10.36 3.21 15.14
CA GLY A 91 -10.30 1.88 15.75
C GLY A 91 -11.45 0.96 15.32
N LYS A 92 -11.35 -0.34 15.70
CA LYS A 92 -12.28 -1.41 15.30
C LYS A 92 -13.65 -1.38 16.02
N ASP A 93 -13.99 -0.34 16.75
CA ASP A 93 -15.21 -0.29 17.52
C ASP A 93 -16.46 -0.37 16.62
N PHE A 94 -17.41 -1.20 17.02
CA PHE A 94 -18.71 -1.40 16.35
C PHE A 94 -19.45 -0.08 16.09
N ASN A 95 -19.17 0.94 16.89
CA ASN A 95 -19.70 2.30 16.73
C ASN A 95 -19.18 3.00 15.47
N SER A 96 -18.02 2.61 14.92
CA SER A 96 -17.47 3.24 13.70
C SER A 96 -18.31 2.93 12.46
N LYS A 97 -18.87 1.71 12.36
CA LYS A 97 -19.71 1.30 11.23
C LYS A 97 -21.00 2.12 11.16
N GLU A 98 -21.76 2.18 12.24
CA GLU A 98 -23.01 2.93 12.31
C GLU A 98 -22.76 4.43 12.14
N THR A 99 -21.70 4.94 12.75
CA THR A 99 -21.29 6.35 12.61
C THR A 99 -20.96 6.71 11.18
N ILE A 100 -20.22 5.85 10.46
CA ILE A 100 -19.85 6.09 9.05
C ILE A 100 -21.10 6.03 8.17
N LEU A 101 -21.96 5.03 8.34
CA LEU A 101 -23.18 4.90 7.55
C LEU A 101 -24.16 6.06 7.82
N SER A 102 -24.27 6.52 9.05
CA SER A 102 -25.07 7.70 9.42
C SER A 102 -24.50 8.96 8.77
N ALA A 103 -23.17 9.18 8.90
CA ALA A 103 -22.51 10.33 8.31
C ALA A 103 -22.60 10.33 6.77
N PHE A 104 -22.50 9.17 6.14
CA PHE A 104 -22.67 9.00 4.69
C PHE A 104 -24.11 9.34 4.25
N SER A 105 -25.10 8.85 5.01
CA SER A 105 -26.51 9.13 4.73
C SER A 105 -26.89 10.61 4.96
N GLU A 106 -26.34 11.23 6.00
CA GLU A 106 -26.67 12.62 6.38
C GLU A 106 -25.98 13.64 5.49
N LYS A 107 -24.70 13.43 5.16
CA LYS A 107 -23.89 14.38 4.38
C LYS A 107 -24.08 14.25 2.87
N GLY A 108 -24.48 13.05 2.41
CA GLY A 108 -24.48 12.72 0.98
C GLY A 108 -23.05 12.48 0.45
N HIS A 109 -22.97 12.01 -0.79
CA HIS A 109 -21.73 11.49 -1.39
C HIS A 109 -20.59 12.52 -1.41
N ASP A 110 -20.85 13.75 -1.92
CA ASP A 110 -19.82 14.74 -2.14
C ASP A 110 -19.21 15.27 -0.85
N GLN A 111 -20.05 15.61 0.12
CA GLN A 111 -19.56 16.11 1.42
C GLN A 111 -18.85 15.01 2.23
N PHE A 112 -19.31 13.78 2.12
CA PHE A 112 -18.66 12.66 2.79
C PHE A 112 -17.30 12.36 2.16
N ALA A 113 -17.20 12.34 0.82
CA ALA A 113 -15.94 12.21 0.09
C ALA A 113 -14.94 13.31 0.47
N GLN A 114 -15.42 14.56 0.51
CA GLN A 114 -14.62 15.70 0.94
C GLN A 114 -14.09 15.52 2.37
N CYS A 115 -14.93 15.11 3.31
CA CYS A 115 -14.49 14.85 4.69
C CYS A 115 -13.38 13.78 4.75
N LEU A 116 -13.53 12.66 4.04
CA LEU A 116 -12.53 11.59 4.01
C LEU A 116 -11.20 12.08 3.43
N THR A 117 -11.25 12.76 2.29
CA THR A 117 -10.03 13.22 1.60
C THR A 117 -9.35 14.39 2.31
N GLU A 118 -10.10 15.25 2.99
CA GLU A 118 -9.54 16.27 3.88
C GLU A 118 -8.84 15.65 5.08
N ASN A 119 -9.45 14.63 5.73
CA ASN A 119 -8.80 13.87 6.79
C ASN A 119 -7.47 13.26 6.29
N PHE A 120 -7.48 12.62 5.13
CA PHE A 120 -6.28 12.07 4.52
C PHE A 120 -5.19 13.12 4.28
N ARG A 121 -5.54 14.29 3.74
CA ARG A 121 -4.58 15.38 3.46
C ARG A 121 -3.99 16.02 4.72
N GLN A 122 -4.72 15.99 5.81
CA GLN A 122 -4.31 16.59 7.10
C GLN A 122 -3.62 15.59 8.02
N ALA A 123 -3.58 14.30 7.66
CA ALA A 123 -2.98 13.26 8.47
C ALA A 123 -1.49 13.55 8.77
N GLN A 124 -1.13 13.52 10.04
CA GLN A 124 0.24 13.74 10.53
C GLN A 124 0.48 12.89 11.77
N GLY A 125 1.72 12.40 11.94
CA GLY A 125 2.11 11.69 13.15
C GLY A 125 1.44 10.32 13.34
N ILE A 126 1.03 9.68 12.25
CA ILE A 126 0.33 8.38 12.26
C ILE A 126 1.30 7.18 12.29
N SER A 127 2.38 7.29 13.08
CA SER A 127 3.46 6.29 13.13
C SER A 127 3.02 4.92 13.68
N ASP A 128 1.91 4.88 14.40
CA ASP A 128 1.35 3.65 14.96
C ASP A 128 0.46 2.91 13.95
N LEU A 129 0.19 3.53 12.80
CA LEU A 129 -0.63 2.94 11.75
C LEU A 129 0.20 2.29 10.66
N SER A 130 -0.33 1.19 10.15
CA SER A 130 0.30 0.39 9.10
C SER A 130 -0.71 -0.03 8.04
N PHE A 131 -0.33 0.13 6.77
CA PHE A 131 -1.21 -0.13 5.64
C PHE A 131 -0.53 -1.04 4.61
N LEU A 132 -1.36 -1.89 3.99
CA LEU A 132 -0.99 -2.68 2.82
C LEU A 132 -1.89 -2.25 1.64
N ILE A 133 -1.31 -1.76 0.56
CA ILE A 133 -2.03 -1.47 -0.67
C ILE A 133 -1.82 -2.62 -1.66
N LEU A 134 -2.90 -3.32 -1.99
CA LEU A 134 -2.92 -4.42 -2.94
C LEU A 134 -3.31 -3.94 -4.32
N PHE A 135 -2.68 -4.51 -5.34
CA PHE A 135 -2.94 -4.24 -6.76
C PHE A 135 -2.80 -2.76 -7.14
N PRO A 136 -1.71 -2.09 -6.68
CA PRO A 136 -1.50 -0.68 -7.00
C PRO A 136 -1.10 -0.46 -8.47
N PHE A 137 -0.63 -1.52 -9.16
CA PHE A 137 -0.09 -1.47 -10.51
C PHE A 137 -1.06 -2.13 -11.50
N GLY A 138 -1.13 -1.62 -12.73
CA GLY A 138 -1.99 -2.17 -13.76
C GLY A 138 -1.78 -1.50 -15.11
N ARG A 139 -2.68 -1.77 -16.05
CA ARG A 139 -2.61 -1.27 -17.43
C ARG A 139 -2.62 0.27 -17.53
N ARG A 140 -3.25 0.94 -16.58
CA ARG A 140 -3.33 2.39 -16.54
C ARG A 140 -2.15 2.95 -15.76
N LEU A 141 -1.14 3.44 -16.47
CA LEU A 141 0.05 4.04 -15.89
C LEU A 141 -0.27 5.24 -14.97
N ASP A 142 -1.23 6.08 -15.37
CA ASP A 142 -1.70 7.22 -14.59
C ASP A 142 -2.25 6.78 -13.23
N HIS A 143 -3.08 5.73 -13.16
CA HIS A 143 -3.56 5.17 -11.90
C HIS A 143 -2.43 4.55 -11.08
N SER A 144 -1.55 3.76 -11.72
CA SER A 144 -0.41 3.15 -11.02
C SER A 144 0.48 4.21 -10.37
N TRP A 145 0.76 5.29 -11.10
CA TRP A 145 1.58 6.38 -10.57
C TRP A 145 0.89 7.13 -9.44
N THR A 146 -0.41 7.44 -9.60
CA THR A 146 -1.19 8.13 -8.55
C THR A 146 -1.30 7.28 -7.29
N ASN A 147 -1.47 5.96 -7.41
CA ASN A 147 -1.49 5.04 -6.26
C ASN A 147 -0.16 5.07 -5.49
N ILE A 148 0.99 5.15 -6.18
CA ILE A 148 2.30 5.30 -5.53
C ILE A 148 2.37 6.64 -4.79
N LEU A 149 1.86 7.74 -5.37
CA LEU A 149 1.88 9.06 -4.75
C LEU A 149 0.98 9.12 -3.52
N LEU A 150 -0.20 8.52 -3.54
CA LEU A 150 -1.09 8.37 -2.37
C LEU A 150 -0.39 7.59 -1.26
N ALA A 151 0.23 6.48 -1.62
CA ALA A 151 1.00 5.66 -0.71
C ALA A 151 2.19 6.45 -0.09
N ALA A 152 2.93 7.20 -0.90
CA ALA A 152 4.03 8.04 -0.42
C ALA A 152 3.54 9.15 0.53
N SER A 153 2.33 9.67 0.31
CA SER A 153 1.72 10.65 1.22
C SER A 153 1.48 10.07 2.61
N LEU A 154 0.93 8.86 2.72
CA LEU A 154 0.77 8.16 4.01
C LEU A 154 2.11 7.90 4.69
N ALA A 155 3.13 7.45 3.93
CA ALA A 155 4.45 7.23 4.49
C ALA A 155 5.09 8.54 5.03
N ARG A 156 4.90 9.67 4.34
CA ARG A 156 5.34 10.99 4.81
C ARG A 156 4.60 11.46 6.06
N SER A 157 3.35 11.05 6.24
CA SER A 157 2.58 11.32 7.47
C SER A 157 3.01 10.44 8.64
N GLY A 158 3.89 9.45 8.40
CA GLY A 158 4.51 8.58 9.41
C GLY A 158 4.11 7.12 9.33
N ALA A 159 3.07 6.75 8.59
CA ALA A 159 2.57 5.38 8.53
C ALA A 159 3.61 4.37 8.00
N VAL A 160 3.54 3.15 8.50
CA VAL A 160 4.23 2.01 7.91
C VAL A 160 3.46 1.54 6.68
N LEU A 161 4.10 1.55 5.51
CA LEU A 161 3.40 1.35 4.25
C LEU A 161 4.05 0.30 3.35
N TYR A 162 3.23 -0.64 2.92
CA TYR A 162 3.57 -1.68 1.97
C TYR A 162 2.61 -1.68 0.77
N LEU A 163 3.13 -2.09 -0.40
CA LEU A 163 2.30 -2.35 -1.59
C LEU A 163 2.69 -3.72 -2.16
N SER A 164 1.72 -4.40 -2.80
CA SER A 164 1.99 -5.68 -3.46
C SER A 164 0.94 -5.98 -4.54
N ASP A 165 1.37 -6.68 -5.58
CA ASP A 165 0.51 -7.34 -6.58
C ASP A 165 0.30 -8.85 -6.28
N GLY A 166 0.75 -9.29 -5.09
CA GLY A 166 0.80 -10.67 -4.65
C GLY A 166 2.16 -11.34 -4.87
N LEU A 167 2.95 -10.89 -5.84
CA LEU A 167 4.30 -11.39 -6.14
C LEU A 167 5.37 -10.38 -5.70
N SER A 168 5.36 -9.18 -6.24
CA SER A 168 6.31 -8.13 -5.86
C SER A 168 5.95 -7.54 -4.50
N LEU A 169 6.96 -7.22 -3.70
CA LEU A 169 6.81 -6.55 -2.41
C LEU A 169 7.46 -5.17 -2.47
N VAL A 170 6.69 -4.17 -2.14
CA VAL A 170 7.14 -2.77 -2.10
C VAL A 170 6.95 -2.20 -0.71
N ARG A 171 7.92 -1.46 -0.21
CA ARG A 171 7.80 -0.64 1.01
C ARG A 171 8.17 0.80 0.69
N ILE A 172 7.38 1.75 1.14
CA ILE A 172 7.74 3.16 1.06
C ILE A 172 8.16 3.63 2.46
N ILE A 173 9.35 4.22 2.53
CA ILE A 173 9.91 4.82 3.73
C ILE A 173 10.06 6.33 3.52
N ALA A 174 9.85 7.13 4.56
CA ALA A 174 9.95 8.58 4.49
C ALA A 174 10.53 9.19 5.76
N GLY A 175 11.15 10.36 5.63
CA GLY A 175 11.79 11.06 6.73
C GLY A 175 13.07 10.40 7.20
N SER A 176 13.36 10.47 8.51
CA SER A 176 14.50 9.80 9.12
C SER A 176 14.14 8.37 9.55
N VAL A 177 14.87 7.40 9.00
CA VAL A 177 14.68 5.98 9.30
C VAL A 177 15.96 5.41 9.88
N GLN A 178 15.89 4.91 11.11
CA GLN A 178 17.01 4.24 11.78
C GLN A 178 17.34 2.91 11.09
N GLN A 179 18.54 2.41 11.32
CA GLN A 179 19.01 1.16 10.74
C GLN A 179 18.06 0.00 11.07
N GLN A 180 17.50 -0.62 10.02
CA GLN A 180 16.55 -1.73 10.14
C GLN A 180 16.55 -2.59 8.87
N ALA A 181 15.92 -3.77 8.94
CA ALA A 181 15.64 -4.58 7.75
C ALA A 181 14.69 -3.84 6.79
N ALA A 182 14.90 -3.98 5.49
CA ALA A 182 14.09 -3.32 4.46
C ALA A 182 12.62 -3.74 4.56
N PHE A 183 12.34 -5.00 4.84
CA PHE A 183 11.00 -5.55 5.00
C PHE A 183 10.85 -6.24 6.35
N ALA A 184 9.67 -6.16 6.95
CA ALA A 184 9.35 -6.94 8.14
C ALA A 184 9.35 -8.44 7.82
N GLU A 185 9.86 -9.28 8.72
CA GLU A 185 10.03 -10.72 8.46
C GLU A 185 8.69 -11.41 8.19
N GLU A 186 7.64 -11.05 8.91
CA GLU A 186 6.30 -11.61 8.70
C GLU A 186 5.70 -11.24 7.33
N VAL A 187 5.98 -10.04 6.82
CA VAL A 187 5.51 -9.59 5.51
C VAL A 187 6.29 -10.31 4.40
N LEU A 188 7.60 -10.43 4.57
CA LEU A 188 8.45 -11.15 3.64
C LEU A 188 8.07 -12.66 3.60
N ALA A 189 7.81 -13.27 4.74
CA ALA A 189 7.38 -14.67 4.84
C ALA A 189 5.98 -14.91 4.24
N ALA A 190 5.09 -13.91 4.27
CA ALA A 190 3.77 -13.97 3.65
C ALA A 190 3.83 -13.78 2.13
N SER A 191 4.89 -13.16 1.59
CA SER A 191 5.09 -13.05 0.14
C SER A 191 5.38 -14.43 -0.48
N THR A 192 5.26 -14.54 -1.81
CA THR A 192 5.64 -15.74 -2.55
C THR A 192 7.09 -15.73 -3.03
N LEU A 193 7.83 -14.69 -2.69
CA LEU A 193 9.24 -14.58 -3.02
C LEU A 193 10.05 -15.64 -2.25
N SER A 194 10.48 -16.69 -2.95
CA SER A 194 11.23 -17.80 -2.38
C SER A 194 12.73 -17.63 -2.52
N GLU A 195 13.50 -18.34 -1.70
CA GLU A 195 14.98 -18.39 -1.82
C GLU A 195 15.46 -19.00 -3.15
N GLU A 196 14.59 -19.74 -3.85
CA GLU A 196 14.88 -20.33 -5.16
C GLU A 196 14.71 -19.34 -6.32
N THR A 197 14.01 -18.23 -6.09
CA THR A 197 13.76 -17.20 -7.10
C THR A 197 14.94 -16.22 -7.14
N GLU A 198 15.47 -15.96 -8.32
CA GLU A 198 16.45 -14.88 -8.47
C GLU A 198 15.72 -13.54 -8.27
N LEU A 199 16.11 -12.80 -7.24
CA LEU A 199 15.45 -11.57 -6.83
C LEU A 199 16.24 -10.33 -7.21
N ALA A 200 15.54 -9.28 -7.58
CA ALA A 200 16.07 -7.92 -7.75
C ALA A 200 15.53 -7.02 -6.63
N PHE A 201 16.45 -6.25 -6.04
CA PHE A 201 16.12 -5.20 -5.09
C PHE A 201 16.38 -3.83 -5.73
N SER A 202 15.45 -2.90 -5.56
CA SER A 202 15.61 -1.52 -6.02
C SER A 202 15.24 -0.53 -4.93
N ALA A 203 15.99 0.57 -4.86
CA ALA A 203 15.64 1.73 -4.06
C ALA A 203 15.44 2.93 -5.01
N ILE A 204 14.21 3.43 -5.08
CA ILE A 204 13.81 4.46 -6.03
C ILE A 204 13.42 5.72 -5.23
N PRO A 205 14.12 6.85 -5.44
CA PRO A 205 13.73 8.12 -4.79
C PRO A 205 12.39 8.60 -5.33
N LEU A 206 11.50 9.03 -4.42
CA LEU A 206 10.20 9.62 -4.75
C LEU A 206 10.19 11.15 -4.57
N ASP A 207 11.30 11.73 -4.17
CA ASP A 207 11.57 13.17 -4.14
C ASP A 207 13.07 13.45 -4.36
N ASP A 208 13.46 14.71 -4.48
CA ASP A 208 14.84 15.16 -4.75
C ASP A 208 15.67 15.43 -3.48
N ASN A 209 15.13 15.12 -2.31
CA ASN A 209 15.77 15.32 -1.02
C ASN A 209 16.29 14.04 -0.35
N VAL A 210 16.47 12.95 -1.08
CA VAL A 210 16.94 11.69 -0.50
C VAL A 210 18.41 11.78 -0.16
N LYS A 211 18.75 11.83 1.13
CA LYS A 211 20.09 11.96 1.68
C LYS A 211 20.33 10.95 2.80
N GLY A 212 21.61 10.57 2.94
CA GLY A 212 22.04 9.65 3.99
C GLY A 212 21.43 8.25 3.83
N PHE A 213 21.14 7.82 2.59
CA PHE A 213 20.64 6.48 2.35
C PHE A 213 21.77 5.45 2.46
N THR A 214 21.62 4.52 3.38
CA THR A 214 22.53 3.39 3.54
C THR A 214 21.80 2.11 3.18
N LEU A 215 22.47 1.24 2.43
CA LEU A 215 21.98 -0.05 1.97
C LEU A 215 23.09 -1.08 2.11
N SER A 216 22.89 -2.14 2.87
CA SER A 216 23.86 -3.21 3.07
C SER A 216 23.23 -4.61 3.01
N GLY A 217 24.06 -5.63 2.75
CA GLY A 217 23.61 -7.01 2.58
C GLY A 217 23.23 -7.36 1.13
N LEU A 218 23.62 -6.55 0.16
CA LEU A 218 23.42 -6.80 -1.27
C LEU A 218 24.76 -6.75 -2.02
N LYS A 219 24.73 -7.09 -3.30
CA LYS A 219 25.94 -7.07 -4.15
C LYS A 219 26.57 -5.69 -4.24
N TRP A 220 25.77 -4.64 -4.31
CA TRP A 220 26.23 -3.24 -4.33
C TRP A 220 25.66 -2.49 -3.13
N ASN A 221 26.49 -2.29 -2.12
CA ASN A 221 26.12 -1.54 -0.92
C ASN A 221 26.25 -0.04 -1.18
N LEU A 222 25.50 0.73 -0.42
CA LEU A 222 25.57 2.19 -0.39
C LEU A 222 25.81 2.63 1.06
N GLU A 223 26.60 3.67 1.26
CA GLU A 223 26.88 4.26 2.57
C GLU A 223 26.64 5.76 2.50
N GLN A 224 25.72 6.26 3.31
CA GLN A 224 25.38 7.68 3.41
C GLN A 224 25.17 8.37 2.05
N ALA A 225 24.57 7.64 1.09
CA ALA A 225 24.45 8.09 -0.28
C ALA A 225 23.32 9.11 -0.46
N GLU A 226 23.53 10.01 -1.42
CA GLU A 226 22.42 10.77 -2.00
C GLU A 226 21.83 9.97 -3.17
N LEU A 227 20.50 9.85 -3.22
CA LEU A 227 19.78 9.26 -4.34
C LEU A 227 19.13 10.38 -5.15
N PRO A 228 19.78 10.87 -6.21
CA PRO A 228 19.22 11.95 -7.01
C PRO A 228 18.02 11.43 -7.83
N TYR A 229 16.94 12.20 -7.86
CA TYR A 229 15.71 11.88 -8.56
C TYR A 229 15.86 11.58 -10.06
N ASN A 230 16.87 12.19 -10.70
CA ASN A 230 17.12 12.08 -12.14
C ASN A 230 18.12 10.96 -12.51
N ARG A 231 18.43 10.05 -11.59
CA ARG A 231 19.41 8.98 -11.81
C ARG A 231 18.93 7.65 -11.21
N ALA A 232 19.00 6.58 -12.02
CA ALA A 232 18.74 5.21 -11.56
C ALA A 232 19.97 4.63 -10.82
N ALA A 233 20.27 5.17 -9.63
CA ALA A 233 21.52 4.84 -8.91
C ALA A 233 21.45 3.51 -8.15
N ALA A 234 20.28 3.05 -7.72
CA ALA A 234 20.11 1.89 -6.85
C ALA A 234 19.00 0.96 -7.37
N VAL A 235 19.02 0.67 -8.67
CA VAL A 235 18.02 -0.19 -9.34
C VAL A 235 18.67 -1.52 -9.72
N SER A 236 17.88 -2.61 -9.61
CA SER A 236 18.27 -3.98 -9.98
C SER A 236 19.50 -4.51 -9.22
N ASN A 237 19.64 -4.13 -7.96
CA ASN A 237 20.61 -4.73 -7.04
C ASN A 237 20.21 -6.18 -6.74
N ARG A 238 21.15 -7.00 -6.30
CA ARG A 238 20.90 -8.43 -6.08
C ARG A 238 21.33 -8.85 -4.68
N PRO A 239 20.55 -9.73 -4.01
CA PRO A 239 20.99 -10.40 -2.79
C PRO A 239 22.33 -11.13 -3.03
N LEU A 240 23.14 -11.23 -2.00
CA LEU A 240 24.32 -12.09 -2.03
C LEU A 240 23.89 -13.56 -2.07
N ARG A 241 24.63 -14.38 -2.81
CA ARG A 241 24.30 -15.79 -2.98
C ARG A 241 24.30 -16.53 -1.64
N GLY A 242 23.15 -17.13 -1.29
CA GLY A 242 22.95 -17.85 -0.04
C GLY A 242 22.55 -16.97 1.15
N GLU A 243 22.31 -15.68 0.94
CA GLU A 243 21.78 -14.76 1.95
C GLU A 243 20.29 -14.44 1.69
N LYS A 244 19.57 -14.15 2.78
CA LYS A 244 18.15 -13.70 2.67
C LYS A 244 18.09 -12.39 1.90
N ALA A 245 17.11 -12.27 1.01
CA ALA A 245 16.85 -11.07 0.21
C ALA A 245 16.24 -9.91 1.02
N ASN A 246 16.70 -9.69 2.25
CA ASN A 246 16.19 -8.64 3.14
C ASN A 246 17.34 -7.75 3.61
N PRO A 247 17.76 -6.77 2.79
CA PRO A 247 18.90 -5.91 3.13
C PRO A 247 18.59 -5.04 4.34
N ILE A 248 19.64 -4.54 4.98
CA ILE A 248 19.56 -3.53 6.03
C ILE A 248 19.60 -2.14 5.39
N ILE A 249 18.70 -1.27 5.81
CA ILE A 249 18.59 0.11 5.30
C ILE A 249 18.59 1.12 6.44
N SER A 250 19.02 2.33 6.15
CA SER A 250 18.74 3.54 6.92
C SER A 250 18.58 4.73 5.99
N LEU A 251 17.95 5.80 6.47
CA LEU A 251 17.68 7.01 5.71
C LEU A 251 17.75 8.23 6.67
N GLU A 252 18.46 9.29 6.28
CA GLU A 252 18.46 10.53 7.06
C GLU A 252 17.28 11.43 6.68
N ASN A 253 17.01 11.56 5.39
CA ASN A 253 15.92 12.41 4.90
C ASN A 253 15.46 12.00 3.50
N GLY A 254 14.20 12.27 3.18
CA GLY A 254 13.58 12.05 1.88
C GLY A 254 12.54 10.95 1.90
N THR A 255 12.10 10.54 0.71
CA THR A 255 11.12 9.46 0.52
C THR A 255 11.68 8.46 -0.50
N VAL A 256 11.73 7.19 -0.12
CA VAL A 256 12.29 6.11 -0.95
C VAL A 256 11.29 4.96 -1.06
N MET A 257 11.08 4.51 -2.28
CA MET A 257 10.36 3.28 -2.58
C MET A 257 11.37 2.13 -2.70
N LEU A 258 11.27 1.16 -1.80
CA LEU A 258 12.03 -0.09 -1.80
C LEU A 258 11.21 -1.15 -2.52
N VAL A 259 11.79 -1.81 -3.51
CA VAL A 259 11.10 -2.82 -4.32
C VAL A 259 11.89 -4.12 -4.26
N LEU A 260 11.22 -5.23 -3.94
CA LEU A 260 11.72 -6.58 -4.04
C LEU A 260 10.82 -7.36 -5.01
N THR A 261 11.39 -7.89 -6.08
CA THR A 261 10.64 -8.55 -7.15
C THR A 261 11.49 -9.65 -7.76
N PRO A 262 10.91 -10.65 -8.46
CA PRO A 262 11.68 -11.54 -9.32
C PRO A 262 12.54 -10.74 -10.31
N ALA A 263 13.74 -11.27 -10.61
CA ALA A 263 14.69 -10.57 -11.46
C ALA A 263 14.34 -10.67 -12.96
N ASP A 264 13.57 -11.70 -13.34
CA ASP A 264 13.12 -11.99 -14.71
C ASP A 264 11.65 -12.42 -14.73
#